data_8c27cfa8bd707ff67969fa1f5b740705
#
_entry.id   8c27cfa8bd707ff67969fa1f5b740705
#
_cell.length_a   1.000
_cell.length_b   1.000
_cell.length_c   1.000
_cell.angle_alpha   90.00
_cell.angle_beta   90.00
_cell.angle_gamma   90.00
#
_symmetry.space_group_name_H-M   'P 1'
#
loop_
_entity.id
_entity.type
_entity.pdbx_description
1 polymer ?
#
loop_
_entity_poly.entity_id
_entity_poly.type
_entity_poly.pdbx_seq_one_letter_code
_entity_poly.pdbx_strand_id
1 'polypeptide(L)' 'MTYRVKRLFLASQEVKYFGTFQTEGEAKMRLAQVLEEAFDEQGIDSSEVRGQIEVAMRTGYYHLREHGKVTSWFMVEGE' A
#
# COMPACT_ATOMS: atom_id res chain seq x y z
N MET A 1 5.97 -9.65 18.16
CA MET A 1 5.46 -9.73 16.79
C MET A 1 5.72 -8.40 16.08
N THR A 2 6.17 -8.46 14.85
CA THR A 2 6.43 -7.25 14.05
C THR A 2 5.61 -7.31 12.77
N TYR A 3 5.42 -6.12 12.18
CA TYR A 3 4.63 -5.95 10.96
C TYR A 3 5.45 -5.16 9.96
N ARG A 4 5.40 -5.56 8.69
CA ARG A 4 6.10 -4.86 7.61
C ARG A 4 5.09 -4.42 6.56
N VAL A 5 5.37 -3.30 5.91
CA VAL A 5 4.63 -2.84 4.75
C VAL A 5 5.47 -3.14 3.52
N LYS A 6 4.88 -3.81 2.54
CA LYS A 6 5.60 -4.14 1.32
C LYS A 6 4.78 -3.85 0.07
N ARG A 7 5.48 -3.65 -1.03
CA ARG A 7 4.89 -3.51 -2.36
C ARG A 7 5.55 -4.53 -3.27
N LEU A 8 4.73 -5.39 -3.89
CA LEU A 8 5.19 -6.34 -4.90
C LEU A 8 4.85 -5.78 -6.28
N PHE A 9 5.87 -5.60 -7.12
CA PHE A 9 5.69 -5.19 -8.51
C PHE A 9 5.50 -6.43 -9.36
N LEU A 10 4.31 -6.58 -9.98
CA LEU A 10 3.95 -7.81 -10.67
C LEU A 10 4.81 -8.08 -11.91
N ALA A 11 5.16 -7.04 -12.66
CA ALA A 11 5.91 -7.22 -13.90
C ALA A 11 7.35 -7.73 -13.66
N SER A 12 8.03 -7.15 -12.66
CA SER A 12 9.42 -7.51 -12.35
C SER A 12 9.54 -8.51 -11.22
N GLN A 13 8.46 -8.70 -10.45
CA GLN A 13 8.43 -9.51 -9.23
C GLN A 13 9.35 -8.96 -8.13
N GLU A 14 9.74 -7.69 -8.24
CA GLU A 14 10.52 -7.03 -7.20
C GLU A 14 9.63 -6.69 -6.01
N VAL A 15 10.23 -6.73 -4.82
CA VAL A 15 9.55 -6.38 -3.58
C VAL A 15 10.26 -5.18 -2.96
N LYS A 16 9.48 -4.18 -2.55
CA LYS A 16 9.99 -3.01 -1.84
C LYS A 16 9.35 -2.97 -0.46
N TYR A 17 10.18 -2.80 0.57
CA TYR A 17 9.72 -2.67 1.95
C TYR A 17 9.73 -1.21 2.39
N PHE A 18 8.72 -0.82 3.18
CA PHE A 18 8.55 0.56 3.65
C PHE A 18 8.67 0.68 5.16
N GLY A 19 9.33 -0.27 5.79
CA GLY A 19 9.62 -0.24 7.21
C GLY A 19 9.05 -1.41 7.98
N THR A 20 9.49 -1.51 9.24
CA THR A 20 9.04 -2.53 10.18
C THR A 20 8.44 -1.83 11.40
N PHE A 21 7.30 -2.31 11.87
CA PHE A 21 6.52 -1.66 12.92
C PHE A 21 6.17 -2.67 14.00
N GLN A 22 5.99 -2.18 15.23
CA GLN A 22 5.67 -3.04 16.35
C GLN A 22 4.17 -3.35 16.46
N THR A 23 3.33 -2.48 15.87
CA THR A 23 1.88 -2.69 15.90
C THR A 23 1.32 -2.70 14.49
N GLU A 24 0.22 -3.43 14.31
CA GLU A 24 -0.50 -3.47 13.04
C GLU A 24 -1.04 -2.09 12.66
N GLY A 25 -1.51 -1.31 13.65
CA GLY A 25 -2.01 0.03 13.41
C GLY A 25 -0.97 0.96 12.80
N GLU A 26 0.26 0.92 13.32
CA GLU A 26 1.37 1.71 12.77
C GLU A 26 1.68 1.30 11.33
N ALA A 27 1.69 -0.01 11.06
CA ALA A 27 1.94 -0.52 9.71
C ALA A 27 0.84 -0.08 8.74
N LYS A 28 -0.42 -0.13 9.17
CA LYS A 28 -1.55 0.31 8.34
C LYS A 28 -1.50 1.81 8.05
N MET A 29 -1.06 2.61 9.01
CA MET A 29 -0.87 4.05 8.78
C MET A 29 0.22 4.28 7.73
N ARG A 30 1.31 3.52 7.80
CA ARG A 30 2.37 3.61 6.78
C ARG A 30 1.85 3.17 5.42
N LEU A 31 1.02 2.12 5.37
CA LEU A 31 0.38 1.67 4.14
C LEU A 31 -0.42 2.81 3.50
N ALA A 32 -1.20 3.53 4.29
CA ALA A 32 -1.97 4.68 3.79
C ALA A 32 -1.07 5.74 3.18
N GLN A 33 0.06 6.05 3.85
CA GLN A 33 1.01 7.04 3.36
C GLN A 33 1.62 6.64 2.02
N VAL A 34 2.07 5.38 1.90
CA VAL A 34 2.69 4.94 0.65
C VAL A 34 1.69 4.85 -0.49
N LEU A 35 0.42 4.56 -0.19
CA LEU A 35 -0.64 4.59 -1.19
C LEU A 35 -0.92 6.01 -1.67
N GLU A 36 -0.95 6.99 -0.76
CA GLU A 36 -1.10 8.39 -1.14
C GLU A 36 0.02 8.84 -2.07
N GLU A 37 1.26 8.46 -1.75
CA GLU A 37 2.41 8.76 -2.60
C GLU A 37 2.28 8.11 -3.98
N ALA A 38 1.84 6.85 -4.02
CA ALA A 38 1.66 6.14 -5.29
C ALA A 38 0.59 6.77 -6.16
N PHE A 39 -0.53 7.20 -5.56
CA PHE A 39 -1.58 7.91 -6.30
C PHE A 39 -1.09 9.28 -6.78
N ASP A 40 -0.35 9.98 -5.95
CA ASP A 40 0.22 11.27 -6.31
C ASP A 40 1.16 11.17 -7.51
N GLU A 41 1.97 10.10 -7.58
CA GLU A 41 2.83 9.83 -8.73
C GLU A 41 2.04 9.62 -10.01
N GLN A 42 0.80 9.11 -9.90
CA GLN A 42 -0.09 8.95 -11.04
C GLN A 42 -0.87 10.23 -11.38
N GLY A 43 -0.69 11.28 -10.60
CA GLY A 43 -1.45 12.52 -10.78
C GLY A 43 -2.86 12.45 -10.23
N ILE A 44 -3.15 11.49 -9.34
CA ILE A 44 -4.47 11.33 -8.72
C ILE A 44 -4.45 11.99 -7.35
N ASP A 45 -5.40 12.90 -7.11
CA ASP A 45 -5.54 13.55 -5.81
C ASP A 45 -6.01 12.53 -4.77
N SER A 46 -5.36 12.51 -3.61
CA SER A 46 -5.70 11.57 -2.54
C SER A 46 -7.14 11.74 -2.04
N SER A 47 -7.72 12.93 -2.19
CA SER A 47 -9.12 13.15 -1.81
C SER A 47 -10.08 12.33 -2.66
N GLU A 48 -9.71 12.01 -3.90
CA GLU A 48 -10.53 11.22 -4.81
C GLU A 48 -10.50 9.73 -4.47
N VAL A 49 -9.45 9.29 -3.79
CA VAL A 49 -9.23 7.87 -3.47
C VAL A 49 -9.25 7.59 -1.97
N ARG A 50 -9.76 8.54 -1.18
CA ARG A 50 -9.81 8.41 0.28
C ARG A 50 -10.53 7.14 0.73
N GLY A 51 -11.67 6.82 0.11
CA GLY A 51 -12.41 5.61 0.44
C GLY A 51 -11.61 4.34 0.16
N GLN A 52 -10.83 4.34 -0.91
CA GLN A 52 -9.96 3.21 -1.25
C GLN A 52 -8.82 3.05 -0.25
N ILE A 53 -8.24 4.17 0.19
CA ILE A 53 -7.18 4.15 1.20
C ILE A 53 -7.73 3.64 2.53
N GLU A 54 -8.94 4.06 2.92
CA GLU A 54 -9.59 3.58 4.14
C GLU A 54 -9.83 2.07 4.10
N VAL A 55 -10.26 1.54 2.96
CA VAL A 55 -10.44 0.09 2.78
C VAL A 55 -9.09 -0.63 2.91
N ALA A 56 -8.04 -0.07 2.31
CA ALA A 56 -6.70 -0.64 2.41
C ALA A 56 -6.20 -0.67 3.85
N MET A 57 -6.45 0.40 4.61
CA MET A 57 -6.08 0.43 6.03
C MET A 57 -6.85 -0.61 6.84
N ARG A 58 -8.12 -0.81 6.53
CA ARG A 58 -8.95 -1.78 7.25
C ARG A 58 -8.56 -3.22 6.93
N THR A 59 -8.28 -3.52 5.65
CA THR A 59 -7.96 -4.87 5.20
C THR A 59 -6.49 -5.22 5.30
N GLY A 60 -5.61 -4.21 5.25
CA GLY A 60 -4.16 -4.41 5.29
C GLY A 60 -3.55 -4.71 3.93
N TYR A 61 -4.30 -4.56 2.84
CA TYR A 61 -3.76 -4.76 1.50
C TYR A 61 -4.46 -3.89 0.47
N TYR A 62 -3.80 -3.69 -0.69
CA TYR A 62 -4.38 -2.95 -1.80
C TYR A 62 -3.72 -3.37 -3.11
N HIS A 63 -4.53 -3.59 -4.14
CA HIS A 63 -4.05 -3.89 -5.49
C HIS A 63 -4.11 -2.60 -6.32
N LEU A 64 -2.95 -2.03 -6.62
CA LEU A 64 -2.86 -0.79 -7.36
C LEU A 64 -3.05 -1.05 -8.86
N ARG A 65 -3.93 -0.26 -9.48
CA ARG A 65 -4.17 -0.34 -10.92
C ARG A 65 -3.54 0.86 -11.62
N GLU A 66 -2.94 0.58 -12.77
CA GLU A 66 -2.42 1.60 -13.67
C GLU A 66 -2.89 1.25 -15.07
N HIS A 67 -3.53 2.20 -15.74
CA HIS A 67 -4.06 1.99 -17.10
C HIS A 67 -5.00 0.76 -17.17
N GLY A 68 -5.81 0.58 -16.15
CA GLY A 68 -6.79 -0.51 -16.11
C GLY A 68 -6.26 -1.88 -15.72
N LYS A 69 -4.95 -1.99 -15.43
CA LYS A 69 -4.33 -3.27 -15.04
C LYS A 69 -3.75 -3.17 -13.64
N VAL A 70 -3.84 -4.26 -12.87
CA VAL A 70 -3.17 -4.34 -11.58
C VAL A 70 -1.67 -4.47 -11.84
N THR A 71 -0.89 -3.51 -11.33
CA THR A 71 0.56 -3.47 -11.55
C THR A 71 1.36 -3.74 -10.30
N SER A 72 0.76 -3.55 -9.12
CA SER A 72 1.44 -3.87 -7.88
C SER A 72 0.45 -4.18 -6.77
N TRP A 73 0.93 -4.92 -5.78
CA TRP A 73 0.20 -5.27 -4.57
C TRP A 73 0.90 -4.66 -3.37
N PHE A 74 0.15 -3.90 -2.58
CA PHE A 74 0.61 -3.37 -1.29
C PHE A 74 0.01 -4.23 -0.19
N MET A 75 0.79 -4.54 0.83
CA MET A 75 0.26 -5.32 1.94
C MET A 75 1.00 -5.07 3.24
N VAL A 76 0.28 -5.30 4.34
CA VAL A 76 0.86 -5.37 5.68
C VAL A 76 1.08 -6.85 5.97
N GLU A 77 2.31 -7.20 6.31
CA GLU A 77 2.71 -8.57 6.58
C GLU A 77 3.12 -8.70 8.03
N GLY A 78 2.49 -9.63 8.76
CA GLY A 78 2.86 -9.93 10.14
C GLY A 78 3.90 -11.04 10.21
N GLU A 79 4.81 -10.93 11.17
CA GLU A 79 5.83 -11.94 11.44
C GLU A 79 5.67 -12.56 12.83
#